data_33f651ad1d4110283a2949367d5105ab
#
_entry.id   33f651ad1d4110283a2949367d5105ab
#
_cell.length_a   1.000
_cell.length_b   1.000
_cell.length_c   1.000
_cell.angle_alpha   90.00
_cell.angle_beta   90.00
_cell.angle_gamma   90.00
#
_symmetry.space_group_name_H-M   'P 1'
#
loop_
_entity.id
_entity.type
_entity.pdbx_description
1 polymer ?
#
loop_
_entity_poly.entity_id
_entity_poly.type
_entity_poly.pdbx_seq_one_letter_code
_entity_poly.pdbx_strand_id
1 'polypeptide(L)'
;RTVYGLMADYAVTEQEKKLYAEITDRYRDSLLLVNKNNLLVYTLIQSDQHNVRGEFDKAIQLLTDYLAGQIDNVHDVAICAYTLSESYRLKEDTEKEKEYLILSSIADMKSAVREYISLRKLAVLLYQEGDIDRAYSYLKLCMDDAVFCNARLRILEILQIFPLINDTYQQKAEKQQEQMKWALISISLLSIFLLI
;
A
#
# COMPACT_ATOMS: atom_id res chain seq x y z
N ARG A 1 -19.64 -7.49 1.39
CA ARG A 1 -18.32 -8.10 1.55
C ARG A 1 -17.34 -7.13 2.20
N THR A 2 -17.04 -6.01 1.60
CA THR A 2 -16.00 -5.05 2.12
C THR A 2 -16.26 -4.63 3.57
N VAL A 3 -17.51 -4.33 3.95
CA VAL A 3 -17.84 -3.93 5.32
C VAL A 3 -17.52 -5.05 6.31
N TYR A 4 -17.99 -6.26 6.06
CA TYR A 4 -17.73 -7.40 6.97
C TYR A 4 -16.26 -7.86 6.93
N GLY A 5 -15.57 -7.71 5.79
CA GLY A 5 -14.12 -7.92 5.73
C GLY A 5 -13.37 -6.97 6.67
N LEU A 6 -13.67 -5.67 6.60
CA LEU A 6 -13.10 -4.68 7.52
C LEU A 6 -13.49 -4.97 8.98
N MET A 7 -14.74 -5.37 9.24
CA MET A 7 -15.15 -5.77 10.61
C MET A 7 -14.37 -6.97 11.12
N ALA A 8 -14.01 -7.93 10.26
CA ALA A 8 -13.14 -9.05 10.62
C ALA A 8 -11.72 -8.60 10.95
N ASP A 9 -11.17 -7.67 10.15
CA ASP A 9 -9.80 -7.13 10.35
C ASP A 9 -9.67 -6.33 11.65
N TYR A 10 -10.73 -5.63 12.07
CA TYR A 10 -10.78 -4.83 13.30
C TYR A 10 -11.51 -5.53 14.46
N ALA A 11 -11.86 -6.80 14.35
CA ALA A 11 -12.54 -7.55 15.42
C ALA A 11 -11.65 -7.70 16.65
N VAL A 12 -12.23 -7.47 17.82
CA VAL A 12 -11.52 -7.55 19.10
C VAL A 12 -11.40 -9.00 19.57
N THR A 13 -12.36 -9.84 19.23
CA THR A 13 -12.41 -11.24 19.65
C THR A 13 -12.29 -12.21 18.48
N GLU A 14 -11.69 -13.37 18.68
CA GLU A 14 -11.60 -14.41 17.66
C GLU A 14 -12.99 -14.92 17.22
N GLN A 15 -13.99 -14.87 18.10
CA GLN A 15 -15.35 -15.25 17.75
C GLN A 15 -15.98 -14.27 16.75
N GLU A 16 -15.81 -12.96 16.98
CA GLU A 16 -16.27 -11.91 16.05
C GLU A 16 -15.55 -12.02 14.72
N LYS A 17 -14.23 -12.19 14.74
CA LYS A 17 -13.41 -12.36 13.55
C LYS A 17 -13.91 -13.52 12.69
N LYS A 18 -14.15 -14.68 13.31
CA LYS A 18 -14.66 -15.86 12.62
C LYS A 18 -16.07 -15.62 12.05
N LEU A 19 -16.97 -15.00 12.84
CA LEU A 19 -18.32 -14.67 12.40
C LEU A 19 -18.31 -13.76 11.17
N TYR A 20 -17.53 -12.68 11.21
CA TYR A 20 -17.47 -11.75 10.08
C TYR A 20 -16.78 -12.35 8.86
N ALA A 21 -15.79 -13.22 9.04
CA ALA A 21 -15.19 -13.97 7.94
C ALA A 21 -16.21 -14.90 7.26
N GLU A 22 -17.01 -15.66 8.02
CA GLU A 22 -18.07 -16.53 7.49
C GLU A 22 -19.15 -15.75 6.74
N ILE A 23 -19.52 -14.55 7.24
CA ILE A 23 -20.46 -13.67 6.56
C ILE A 23 -19.84 -13.15 5.26
N THR A 24 -18.57 -12.77 5.28
CA THR A 24 -17.84 -12.33 4.09
C THR A 24 -17.80 -13.40 3.01
N ASP A 25 -17.57 -14.66 3.39
CA ASP A 25 -17.54 -15.79 2.46
C ASP A 25 -18.89 -16.02 1.78
N ARG A 26 -19.97 -15.98 2.55
CA ARG A 26 -21.34 -16.09 1.98
C ARG A 26 -21.67 -14.98 0.99
N TYR A 27 -21.25 -13.74 1.27
CA TYR A 27 -21.42 -12.63 0.33
C TYR A 27 -20.51 -12.77 -0.90
N ARG A 28 -19.32 -13.33 -0.76
CA ARG A 28 -18.41 -13.63 -1.86
C ARG A 28 -19.04 -14.60 -2.85
N ASP A 29 -19.60 -15.70 -2.36
CA ASP A 29 -20.28 -16.69 -3.20
C ASP A 29 -21.49 -16.09 -3.93
N SER A 30 -22.27 -15.28 -3.23
CA SER A 30 -23.43 -14.58 -3.83
C SER A 30 -22.98 -13.59 -4.92
N LEU A 31 -21.89 -12.87 -4.71
CA LEU A 31 -21.34 -11.91 -5.69
C LEU A 31 -20.83 -12.61 -6.95
N LEU A 32 -20.23 -13.79 -6.85
CA LEU A 32 -19.83 -14.59 -8.01
C LEU A 32 -21.02 -15.00 -8.89
N LEU A 33 -22.17 -15.31 -8.27
CA LEU A 33 -23.37 -15.66 -9.01
C LEU A 33 -23.96 -14.47 -9.78
N VAL A 34 -23.92 -13.27 -9.18
CA VAL A 34 -24.55 -12.07 -9.74
C VAL A 34 -23.66 -11.38 -10.76
N ASN A 35 -22.34 -11.41 -10.58
CA ASN A 35 -21.37 -10.63 -11.40
C ASN A 35 -20.69 -11.43 -12.51
N LYS A 36 -21.30 -12.50 -13.00
CA LYS A 36 -20.72 -13.33 -14.08
C LYS A 36 -20.35 -12.55 -15.35
N ASN A 37 -21.06 -11.46 -15.63
CA ASN A 37 -20.83 -10.62 -16.82
C ASN A 37 -19.84 -9.48 -16.61
N ASN A 38 -19.40 -9.22 -15.37
CA ASN A 38 -18.37 -8.24 -15.06
C ASN A 38 -17.06 -8.97 -14.80
N LEU A 39 -16.22 -9.03 -15.83
CA LEU A 39 -14.98 -9.79 -15.80
C LEU A 39 -14.03 -9.34 -14.68
N LEU A 40 -13.86 -8.02 -14.46
CA LEU A 40 -13.02 -7.51 -13.38
C LEU A 40 -13.52 -7.98 -12.03
N VAL A 41 -14.78 -7.68 -11.70
CA VAL A 41 -15.36 -8.03 -10.39
C VAL A 41 -15.32 -9.53 -10.16
N TYR A 42 -15.62 -10.32 -11.18
CA TYR A 42 -15.55 -11.77 -11.11
C TYR A 42 -14.13 -12.27 -10.81
N THR A 43 -13.13 -11.77 -11.55
CA THR A 43 -11.71 -12.10 -11.37
C THR A 43 -11.23 -11.72 -9.96
N LEU A 44 -11.55 -10.51 -9.49
CA LEU A 44 -11.18 -10.05 -8.14
C LEU A 44 -11.78 -10.93 -7.03
N ILE A 45 -13.02 -11.34 -7.18
CA ILE A 45 -13.69 -12.20 -6.17
C ILE A 45 -13.10 -13.61 -6.19
N GLN A 46 -12.82 -14.17 -7.38
CA GLN A 46 -12.20 -15.50 -7.49
C GLN A 46 -10.77 -15.50 -6.94
N SER A 47 -9.96 -14.49 -7.27
CA SER A 47 -8.60 -14.38 -6.74
C SER A 47 -8.60 -14.25 -5.22
N ASP A 48 -9.53 -13.48 -4.65
CA ASP A 48 -9.72 -13.39 -3.19
C ASP A 48 -10.11 -14.75 -2.57
N GLN A 49 -10.97 -15.54 -3.22
CA GLN A 49 -11.27 -16.92 -2.76
C GLN A 49 -10.03 -17.81 -2.76
N HIS A 50 -9.21 -17.75 -3.83
CA HIS A 50 -7.98 -18.50 -3.90
C HIS A 50 -6.98 -18.08 -2.82
N ASN A 51 -6.84 -16.77 -2.57
CA ASN A 51 -5.99 -16.25 -1.51
C ASN A 51 -6.42 -16.76 -0.12
N VAL A 52 -7.71 -16.75 0.19
CA VAL A 52 -8.23 -17.25 1.47
C VAL A 52 -7.99 -18.75 1.64
N ARG A 53 -7.97 -19.52 0.54
CA ARG A 53 -7.68 -20.97 0.54
C ARG A 53 -6.17 -21.30 0.52
N GLY A 54 -5.30 -20.29 0.49
CA GLY A 54 -3.85 -20.50 0.35
C GLY A 54 -3.39 -20.91 -1.06
N GLU A 55 -4.26 -20.78 -2.05
CA GLU A 55 -3.98 -21.11 -3.45
C GLU A 55 -3.43 -19.89 -4.21
N PHE A 56 -2.36 -19.29 -3.69
CA PHE A 56 -1.83 -18.01 -4.15
C PHE A 56 -1.45 -18.00 -5.64
N ASP A 57 -0.88 -19.09 -6.16
CA ASP A 57 -0.49 -19.18 -7.57
C ASP A 57 -1.69 -19.10 -8.52
N LYS A 58 -2.85 -19.65 -8.13
CA LYS A 58 -4.08 -19.53 -8.92
C LYS A 58 -4.61 -18.10 -8.90
N ALA A 59 -4.58 -17.42 -7.74
CA ALA A 59 -4.96 -16.03 -7.64
C ALA A 59 -4.07 -15.13 -8.50
N ILE A 60 -2.75 -15.34 -8.44
CA ILE A 60 -1.75 -14.62 -9.24
C ILE A 60 -2.00 -14.83 -10.73
N GLN A 61 -2.20 -16.07 -11.17
CA GLN A 61 -2.44 -16.38 -12.58
C GLN A 61 -3.68 -15.67 -13.11
N LEU A 62 -4.81 -15.75 -12.39
CA LEU A 62 -6.07 -15.08 -12.79
C LEU A 62 -5.91 -13.56 -12.95
N LEU A 63 -5.22 -12.92 -12.00
CA LEU A 63 -5.00 -11.48 -12.03
C LEU A 63 -4.01 -11.06 -13.11
N THR A 64 -2.96 -11.88 -13.34
CA THR A 64 -1.98 -11.64 -14.39
C THR A 64 -2.60 -11.79 -15.77
N ASP A 65 -3.43 -12.81 -15.98
CA ASP A 65 -4.15 -13.01 -17.24
C ASP A 65 -5.11 -11.86 -17.52
N TYR A 66 -5.78 -11.34 -16.47
CA TYR A 66 -6.62 -10.16 -16.60
C TYR A 66 -5.80 -8.93 -17.03
N LEU A 67 -4.65 -8.67 -16.37
CA LEU A 67 -3.78 -7.53 -16.69
C LEU A 67 -3.11 -7.64 -18.07
N ALA A 68 -2.92 -8.84 -18.59
CA ALA A 68 -2.39 -9.07 -19.93
C ALA A 68 -3.45 -8.81 -21.03
N GLY A 69 -4.72 -8.72 -20.67
CA GLY A 69 -5.82 -8.38 -21.57
C GLY A 69 -5.84 -6.89 -21.94
N GLN A 70 -6.74 -6.55 -22.85
CA GLN A 70 -6.98 -5.13 -23.20
C GLN A 70 -7.85 -4.49 -22.11
N ILE A 71 -7.28 -3.58 -21.31
CA ILE A 71 -7.96 -2.86 -20.24
C ILE A 71 -8.04 -1.39 -20.63
N ASP A 72 -9.25 -0.91 -20.92
CA ASP A 72 -9.48 0.49 -21.32
C ASP A 72 -9.46 1.45 -20.12
N ASN A 73 -9.85 0.95 -18.94
CA ASN A 73 -9.97 1.76 -17.75
C ASN A 73 -8.71 1.63 -16.86
N VAL A 74 -7.95 2.73 -16.74
CA VAL A 74 -6.73 2.77 -15.92
C VAL A 74 -6.99 2.48 -14.44
N HIS A 75 -8.17 2.83 -13.92
CA HIS A 75 -8.55 2.50 -12.54
C HIS A 75 -8.72 0.99 -12.32
N ASP A 76 -9.19 0.25 -13.32
CA ASP A 76 -9.29 -1.21 -13.25
C ASP A 76 -7.90 -1.87 -13.15
N VAL A 77 -6.90 -1.28 -13.84
CA VAL A 77 -5.49 -1.67 -13.69
C VAL A 77 -5.01 -1.45 -12.26
N ALA A 78 -5.36 -0.29 -11.65
CA ALA A 78 -4.97 0.01 -10.27
C ALA A 78 -5.53 -1.02 -9.28
N ILE A 79 -6.83 -1.33 -9.37
CA ILE A 79 -7.50 -2.29 -8.48
C ILE A 79 -6.92 -3.70 -8.66
N CYS A 80 -6.72 -4.12 -9.91
CA CYS A 80 -6.18 -5.46 -10.21
C CYS A 80 -4.73 -5.59 -9.72
N ALA A 81 -3.88 -4.59 -9.99
CA ALA A 81 -2.49 -4.58 -9.53
C ALA A 81 -2.39 -4.56 -8.00
N TYR A 82 -3.25 -3.80 -7.31
CA TYR A 82 -3.34 -3.84 -5.86
C TYR A 82 -3.70 -5.23 -5.34
N THR A 83 -4.70 -5.88 -5.93
CA THR A 83 -5.11 -7.23 -5.52
C THR A 83 -4.01 -8.26 -5.78
N LEU A 84 -3.25 -8.08 -6.86
CA LEU A 84 -2.11 -8.92 -7.20
C LEU A 84 -0.95 -8.72 -6.21
N SER A 85 -0.69 -7.47 -5.77
CA SER A 85 0.29 -7.21 -4.72
C SER A 85 -0.06 -7.92 -3.41
N GLU A 86 -1.34 -7.98 -3.04
CA GLU A 86 -1.79 -8.72 -1.86
C GLU A 86 -1.55 -10.23 -1.99
N SER A 87 -1.75 -10.79 -3.19
CA SER A 87 -1.46 -12.21 -3.45
C SER A 87 0.03 -12.52 -3.29
N TYR A 88 0.91 -11.64 -3.78
CA TYR A 88 2.35 -11.78 -3.60
C TYR A 88 2.79 -11.57 -2.15
N ARG A 89 2.17 -10.63 -1.43
CA ARG A 89 2.39 -10.44 0.01
C ARG A 89 2.06 -11.71 0.80
N LEU A 90 0.93 -12.36 0.50
CA LEU A 90 0.53 -13.62 1.14
C LEU A 90 1.48 -14.78 0.78
N LYS A 91 2.13 -14.70 -0.37
CA LYS A 91 3.17 -15.64 -0.82
C LYS A 91 4.57 -15.29 -0.27
N GLU A 92 4.70 -14.19 0.46
CA GLU A 92 5.96 -13.66 1.01
C GLU A 92 7.00 -13.25 -0.07
N ASP A 93 6.53 -12.90 -1.28
CA ASP A 93 7.35 -12.35 -2.37
C ASP A 93 7.31 -10.82 -2.35
N THR A 94 8.15 -10.23 -1.51
CA THR A 94 8.19 -8.78 -1.27
C THR A 94 8.58 -7.98 -2.51
N GLU A 95 9.44 -8.51 -3.38
CA GLU A 95 9.85 -7.81 -4.60
C GLU A 95 8.68 -7.67 -5.57
N LYS A 96 7.92 -8.74 -5.76
CA LYS A 96 6.71 -8.71 -6.59
C LYS A 96 5.58 -7.91 -5.94
N GLU A 97 5.40 -8.02 -4.63
CA GLU A 97 4.46 -7.15 -3.90
C GLU A 97 4.75 -5.68 -4.21
N LYS A 98 6.02 -5.26 -4.07
CA LYS A 98 6.46 -3.89 -4.32
C LYS A 98 6.25 -3.46 -5.77
N GLU A 99 6.59 -4.31 -6.75
CA GLU A 99 6.38 -4.06 -8.18
C GLU A 99 4.91 -3.72 -8.47
N TYR A 100 3.97 -4.53 -7.96
CA TYR A 100 2.56 -4.33 -8.20
C TYR A 100 1.93 -3.20 -7.36
N LEU A 101 2.47 -2.88 -6.18
CA LEU A 101 2.09 -1.67 -5.45
C LEU A 101 2.50 -0.40 -6.21
N ILE A 102 3.68 -0.41 -6.86
CA ILE A 102 4.13 0.70 -7.71
C ILE A 102 3.19 0.86 -8.92
N LEU A 103 2.89 -0.24 -9.62
CA LEU A 103 1.98 -0.22 -10.76
C LEU A 103 0.60 0.33 -10.38
N SER A 104 0.03 -0.16 -9.28
CA SER A 104 -1.25 0.29 -8.75
C SER A 104 -1.22 1.78 -8.40
N SER A 105 -0.19 2.24 -7.68
CA SER A 105 -0.06 3.66 -7.30
C SER A 105 0.03 4.59 -8.51
N ILE A 106 0.78 4.19 -9.55
CA ILE A 106 0.87 4.96 -10.80
C ILE A 106 -0.48 5.00 -11.52
N ALA A 107 -1.20 3.89 -11.55
CA ALA A 107 -2.51 3.82 -12.20
C ALA A 107 -3.56 4.66 -11.44
N ASP A 108 -3.56 4.66 -10.10
CA ASP A 108 -4.42 5.52 -9.28
C ASP A 108 -4.16 7.01 -9.58
N MET A 109 -2.89 7.42 -9.62
CA MET A 109 -2.51 8.81 -9.96
C MET A 109 -2.97 9.20 -11.37
N LYS A 110 -2.85 8.31 -12.35
CA LYS A 110 -3.28 8.55 -13.74
C LYS A 110 -4.80 8.63 -13.87
N SER A 111 -5.55 7.89 -13.06
CA SER A 111 -7.02 7.92 -13.04
C SER A 111 -7.60 9.03 -12.16
N ALA A 112 -6.77 9.84 -11.55
CA ALA A 112 -7.15 10.90 -10.60
C ALA A 112 -7.95 10.37 -9.38
N VAL A 113 -7.81 9.10 -9.04
CA VAL A 113 -8.41 8.48 -7.87
C VAL A 113 -7.48 8.67 -6.68
N ARG A 114 -7.92 9.42 -5.67
CA ARG A 114 -7.12 9.75 -4.48
C ARG A 114 -7.33 8.79 -3.31
N GLU A 115 -7.44 7.49 -3.58
CA GLU A 115 -7.58 6.50 -2.50
C GLU A 115 -6.24 6.04 -1.92
N TYR A 116 -5.19 5.97 -2.72
CA TYR A 116 -3.79 5.72 -2.39
C TYR A 116 -3.50 4.63 -1.34
N ILE A 117 -4.31 3.56 -1.33
CA ILE A 117 -4.04 2.40 -0.45
C ILE A 117 -2.67 1.80 -0.81
N SER A 118 -2.42 1.66 -2.11
CA SER A 118 -1.18 1.10 -2.65
C SER A 118 0.03 1.96 -2.30
N LEU A 119 -0.07 3.29 -2.45
CA LEU A 119 1.01 4.20 -2.12
C LEU A 119 1.34 4.19 -0.62
N ARG A 120 0.32 4.09 0.26
CA ARG A 120 0.53 3.94 1.70
C ARG A 120 1.26 2.64 2.04
N LYS A 121 0.85 1.51 1.45
CA LYS A 121 1.53 0.23 1.66
C LYS A 121 2.96 0.25 1.13
N LEU A 122 3.16 0.85 -0.03
CA LEU A 122 4.50 1.06 -0.60
C LEU A 122 5.38 1.90 0.34
N ALA A 123 4.84 2.95 0.95
CA ALA A 123 5.57 3.75 1.94
C ALA A 123 6.02 2.91 3.14
N VAL A 124 5.18 1.99 3.62
CA VAL A 124 5.54 1.07 4.72
C VAL A 124 6.67 0.12 4.30
N LEU A 125 6.62 -0.46 3.10
CA LEU A 125 7.68 -1.32 2.59
C LEU A 125 9.01 -0.55 2.45
N LEU A 126 8.98 0.65 1.88
CA LEU A 126 10.17 1.50 1.75
C LEU A 126 10.76 1.86 3.11
N TYR A 127 9.92 2.10 4.12
CA TYR A 127 10.39 2.31 5.50
C TYR A 127 11.12 1.08 6.05
N GLN A 128 10.58 -0.11 5.82
CA GLN A 128 11.21 -1.38 6.24
C GLN A 128 12.54 -1.64 5.54
N GLU A 129 12.67 -1.20 4.28
CA GLU A 129 13.92 -1.26 3.50
C GLU A 129 14.94 -0.15 3.88
N GLY A 130 14.56 0.79 4.75
CA GLY A 130 15.42 1.89 5.18
C GLY A 130 15.39 3.12 4.25
N ASP A 131 14.54 3.14 3.23
CA ASP A 131 14.33 4.32 2.39
C ASP A 131 13.34 5.29 3.04
N ILE A 132 13.85 5.96 4.07
CA ILE A 132 13.05 6.83 4.93
C ILE A 132 12.53 8.06 4.17
N ASP A 133 13.30 8.59 3.22
CA ASP A 133 12.93 9.80 2.49
C ASP A 133 11.72 9.58 1.59
N ARG A 134 11.71 8.48 0.81
CA ARG A 134 10.56 8.12 -0.02
C ARG A 134 9.38 7.68 0.83
N ALA A 135 9.62 6.90 1.88
CA ALA A 135 8.57 6.47 2.80
C ALA A 135 7.81 7.66 3.40
N TYR A 136 8.56 8.65 3.93
CA TYR A 136 7.97 9.87 4.47
C TYR A 136 7.20 10.68 3.41
N SER A 137 7.82 10.89 2.24
CA SER A 137 7.22 11.68 1.16
C SER A 137 5.90 11.08 0.66
N TYR A 138 5.86 9.75 0.47
CA TYR A 138 4.67 9.05 0.00
C TYR A 138 3.57 9.03 1.06
N LEU A 139 3.93 8.80 2.33
CA LEU A 139 2.94 8.79 3.40
C LEU A 139 2.36 10.18 3.66
N LYS A 140 3.18 11.25 3.53
CA LYS A 140 2.71 12.62 3.60
C LYS A 140 1.71 12.93 2.49
N LEU A 141 2.01 12.53 1.25
CA LEU A 141 1.07 12.70 0.13
C LEU A 141 -0.26 11.98 0.40
N CYS A 142 -0.20 10.74 0.91
CA CYS A 142 -1.41 9.99 1.28
C CYS A 142 -2.22 10.74 2.36
N MET A 143 -1.56 11.35 3.34
CA MET A 143 -2.22 12.11 4.40
C MET A 143 -2.89 13.37 3.83
N ASP A 144 -2.17 14.15 3.01
CA ASP A 144 -2.67 15.37 2.42
C ASP A 144 -3.94 15.08 1.57
N ASP A 145 -3.93 14.03 0.77
CA ASP A 145 -5.07 13.64 -0.04
C ASP A 145 -6.22 13.03 0.78
N ALA A 146 -5.92 12.25 1.82
CA ALA A 146 -6.95 11.73 2.72
C ALA A 146 -7.67 12.84 3.47
N VAL A 147 -6.95 13.88 3.89
CA VAL A 147 -7.53 15.08 4.52
C VAL A 147 -8.36 15.87 3.50
N PHE A 148 -7.84 16.11 2.30
CA PHE A 148 -8.55 16.81 1.23
C PHE A 148 -9.88 16.12 0.87
N CYS A 149 -9.88 14.80 0.77
CA CYS A 149 -11.07 13.99 0.45
C CYS A 149 -11.98 13.73 1.67
N ASN A 150 -11.62 14.20 2.87
CA ASN A 150 -12.31 13.86 4.12
C ASN A 150 -12.46 12.34 4.34
N ALA A 151 -11.44 11.58 3.94
CA ALA A 151 -11.42 10.12 3.98
C ALA A 151 -11.04 9.61 5.38
N ARG A 152 -11.95 9.71 6.35
CA ARG A 152 -11.71 9.46 7.78
C ARG A 152 -11.02 8.14 8.08
N LEU A 153 -11.44 7.05 7.44
CA LEU A 153 -10.82 5.74 7.65
C LEU A 153 -9.35 5.75 7.19
N ARG A 154 -9.05 6.37 6.05
CA ARG A 154 -7.68 6.48 5.53
C ARG A 154 -6.79 7.32 6.45
N ILE A 155 -7.34 8.41 6.99
CA ILE A 155 -6.63 9.24 7.99
C ILE A 155 -6.26 8.38 9.20
N LEU A 156 -7.19 7.59 9.74
CA LEU A 156 -6.91 6.70 10.89
C LEU A 156 -5.86 5.65 10.57
N GLU A 157 -5.91 5.01 9.40
CA GLU A 157 -4.91 4.03 8.96
C GLU A 157 -3.51 4.65 8.81
N ILE A 158 -3.42 5.89 8.30
CA ILE A 158 -2.15 6.60 8.15
C ILE A 158 -1.61 7.00 9.52
N LEU A 159 -2.46 7.50 10.42
CA LEU A 159 -2.06 7.92 11.77
C LEU A 159 -1.46 6.78 12.61
N GLN A 160 -1.70 5.53 12.29
CA GLN A 160 -1.07 4.40 12.98
C GLN A 160 0.44 4.30 12.73
N ILE A 161 0.91 4.69 11.55
CA ILE A 161 2.32 4.54 11.15
C ILE A 161 3.04 5.88 10.95
N PHE A 162 2.30 6.95 10.68
CA PHE A 162 2.87 8.27 10.38
C PHE A 162 3.83 8.79 11.45
N PRO A 163 3.52 8.72 12.77
CA PRO A 163 4.44 9.22 13.79
C PRO A 163 5.80 8.52 13.73
N LEU A 164 5.82 7.21 13.58
CA LEU A 164 7.06 6.42 13.52
C LEU A 164 7.94 6.81 12.33
N ILE A 165 7.35 6.92 11.13
CA ILE A 165 8.09 7.30 9.92
C ILE A 165 8.55 8.75 10.00
N ASN A 166 7.69 9.65 10.50
CA ASN A 166 8.03 11.05 10.69
C ASN A 166 9.20 11.24 11.66
N ASP A 167 9.15 10.60 12.83
CA ASP A 167 10.20 10.72 13.83
C ASP A 167 11.55 10.19 13.30
N THR A 168 11.53 9.07 12.58
CA THR A 168 12.74 8.52 11.95
C THR A 168 13.28 9.48 10.89
N TYR A 169 12.41 10.11 10.09
CA TYR A 169 12.80 11.11 9.10
C TYR A 169 13.41 12.36 9.77
N GLN A 170 12.79 12.88 10.84
CA GLN A 170 13.33 14.03 11.57
C GLN A 170 14.70 13.73 12.17
N GLN A 171 14.87 12.58 12.82
CA GLN A 171 16.16 12.16 13.38
C GLN A 171 17.23 12.04 12.28
N LYS A 172 16.89 11.54 11.09
CA LYS A 172 17.81 11.50 9.94
C LYS A 172 18.19 12.90 9.49
N ALA A 173 17.22 13.81 9.36
CA ALA A 173 17.44 15.18 8.96
C ALA A 173 18.34 15.94 9.97
N GLU A 174 18.11 15.77 11.26
CA GLU A 174 18.93 16.34 12.33
C GLU A 174 20.40 15.86 12.25
N LYS A 175 20.61 14.55 12.09
CA LYS A 175 21.96 13.98 11.93
C LYS A 175 22.66 14.55 10.70
N GLN A 176 21.95 14.66 9.57
CA GLN A 176 22.53 15.26 8.35
C GLN A 176 22.89 16.72 8.56
N GLN A 177 22.05 17.47 9.26
CA GLN A 177 22.32 18.87 9.57
C GLN A 177 23.55 19.02 10.50
N GLU A 178 23.69 18.17 11.51
CA GLU A 178 24.88 18.16 12.36
C GLU A 178 26.15 17.81 11.58
N GLN A 179 26.11 16.79 10.74
CA GLN A 179 27.24 16.42 9.88
C GLN A 179 27.66 17.58 8.97
N MET A 180 26.68 18.28 8.39
CA MET A 180 26.93 19.43 7.54
C MET A 180 27.56 20.59 8.33
N LYS A 181 27.11 20.87 9.57
CA LYS A 181 27.75 21.87 10.46
C LYS A 181 29.19 21.53 10.74
N TRP A 182 29.51 20.28 11.10
CA TRP A 182 30.86 19.84 11.37
C TRP A 182 31.77 19.91 10.13
N ALA A 183 31.24 19.55 8.95
CA ALA A 183 31.96 19.69 7.69
C ALA A 183 32.29 21.16 7.38
N LEU A 184 31.36 22.07 7.57
CA LEU A 184 31.57 23.52 7.37
C LEU A 184 32.62 24.07 8.35
N ILE A 185 32.59 23.68 9.63
CA ILE A 185 33.60 24.07 10.62
C ILE A 185 34.98 23.57 10.21
N SER A 186 35.05 22.30 9.79
CA SER A 186 36.34 21.70 9.34
C SER A 186 36.92 22.40 8.13
N ILE A 187 36.10 22.74 7.13
CA ILE A 187 36.50 23.48 5.95
C ILE A 187 36.97 24.90 6.33
N SER A 188 36.25 25.57 7.24
CA SER A 188 36.62 26.91 7.71
C SER A 188 37.97 26.93 8.43
N LEU A 189 38.22 25.95 9.31
CA LEU A 189 39.50 25.80 10.01
C LEU A 189 40.65 25.51 9.04
N LEU A 190 40.42 24.63 8.05
CA LEU A 190 41.43 24.33 7.02
C LEU A 190 41.76 25.57 6.18
N SER A 191 40.76 26.38 5.82
CA SER A 191 40.95 27.62 5.07
C SER A 191 41.79 28.64 5.86
N ILE A 192 41.54 28.77 7.15
CA ILE A 192 42.33 29.65 8.03
C ILE A 192 43.78 29.15 8.10
N PHE A 193 43.99 27.84 8.26
CA PHE A 193 45.34 27.26 8.32
C PHE A 193 46.15 27.47 7.04
N LEU A 194 45.47 27.47 5.86
CA LEU A 194 46.14 27.72 4.57
C LEU A 194 46.45 29.19 4.30
N LEU A 195 45.87 30.13 5.06
CA LEU A 195 46.10 31.56 4.93
C LEU A 195 47.24 32.09 5.86
N ILE A 196 47.70 31.26 6.80
CA ILE A 196 48.81 31.52 7.71
C ILE A 196 50.11 30.88 7.15
#